data_c1b709c7aa2c2eeb962dd0d7ddc7c740
#
_entry.id   c1b709c7aa2c2eeb962dd0d7ddc7c740
#
_cell.length_a   1.000
_cell.length_b   1.000
_cell.length_c   1.000
_cell.angle_alpha   90.00
_cell.angle_beta   90.00
_cell.angle_gamma   90.00
#
_symmetry.space_group_name_H-M   'P 1'
#
loop_
_entity.id
_entity.type
_entity.pdbx_description
1 polymer ?
#
loop_
_entity_poly.entity_id
_entity_poly.type
_entity_poly.pdbx_seq_one_letter_code
_entity_poly.pdbx_strand_id
1 'polypeptide(L)'
;MKETKLNRPVAAPVNNHPTDPKINLSKLNALKEAIGKNEVDTVLMVFPDMQGRWMGKRVTGPFFLDSVARHGVHACSYLLTVDMEMEPLPGFKLTSWDRGYQDFHMAPDWNTARNLAWLEKTALVICDLEDDRGRPIEAAPRQILLKQIERARAKGCLPMIGSELEFYLLRETYDTARKKITTTSPCSAPT
;
A
#
# COMPACT_ATOMS: atom_id res chain seq x y z
N MET A 1 -39.73 18.22 -31.13
CA MET A 1 -39.09 17.61 -29.92
C MET A 1 -37.94 18.49 -29.51
N LYS A 2 -38.06 19.23 -28.39
CA LYS A 2 -37.02 20.12 -27.88
C LYS A 2 -36.14 19.31 -26.96
N GLU A 3 -34.85 19.15 -27.30
CA GLU A 3 -33.84 18.56 -26.42
C GLU A 3 -33.60 19.49 -25.23
N THR A 4 -33.94 19.01 -24.04
CA THR A 4 -33.63 19.69 -22.79
C THR A 4 -32.17 19.34 -22.39
N LYS A 5 -31.23 20.25 -22.67
CA LYS A 5 -29.86 20.15 -22.16
C LYS A 5 -29.90 20.22 -20.63
N LEU A 6 -29.63 19.10 -19.98
CA LEU A 6 -29.42 19.04 -18.52
C LEU A 6 -28.08 19.73 -18.18
N ASN A 7 -28.21 21.00 -17.78
CA ASN A 7 -27.07 21.78 -17.30
C ASN A 7 -26.78 21.33 -15.84
N ARG A 8 -25.97 20.28 -15.65
CA ARG A 8 -25.45 19.92 -14.31
C ARG A 8 -24.29 20.85 -14.01
N PRO A 9 -24.25 21.51 -12.84
CA PRO A 9 -23.10 22.29 -12.44
C PRO A 9 -21.91 21.35 -12.32
N VAL A 10 -20.84 21.65 -13.05
CA VAL A 10 -19.53 21.00 -12.88
C VAL A 10 -19.05 21.36 -11.48
N ALA A 11 -18.99 20.39 -10.59
CA ALA A 11 -18.41 20.57 -9.28
C ALA A 11 -16.99 21.12 -9.44
N ALA A 12 -16.67 22.17 -8.68
CA ALA A 12 -15.32 22.74 -8.65
C ALA A 12 -14.29 21.63 -8.39
N PRO A 13 -13.10 21.67 -9.01
CA PRO A 13 -12.09 20.66 -8.82
C PRO A 13 -11.73 20.61 -7.34
N VAL A 14 -11.98 19.48 -6.71
CA VAL A 14 -11.47 19.18 -5.37
C VAL A 14 -9.95 19.03 -5.52
N ASN A 15 -9.21 20.08 -5.20
CA ASN A 15 -7.75 20.11 -5.18
C ASN A 15 -7.22 19.29 -3.99
N ASN A 16 -7.46 17.99 -3.99
CA ASN A 16 -6.82 17.05 -3.07
C ASN A 16 -6.06 16.02 -3.90
N HIS A 17 -4.91 16.44 -4.43
CA HIS A 17 -3.96 15.53 -5.02
C HIS A 17 -3.33 14.68 -3.90
N PRO A 18 -3.36 13.34 -3.95
CA PRO A 18 -2.68 12.50 -2.94
C PRO A 18 -1.18 12.73 -2.87
N THR A 19 -0.60 13.34 -3.92
CA THR A 19 0.83 13.68 -4.05
C THR A 19 1.11 15.17 -3.88
N ASP A 20 0.11 16.00 -3.51
CA ASP A 20 0.43 17.36 -3.11
C ASP A 20 1.23 17.27 -1.79
N PRO A 21 2.51 17.71 -1.75
CA PRO A 21 3.38 17.56 -0.59
C PRO A 21 2.98 18.45 0.60
N LYS A 22 1.78 18.97 0.61
CA LYS A 22 1.17 19.53 1.81
C LYS A 22 0.95 18.38 2.78
N ILE A 23 2.06 18.04 3.47
CA ILE A 23 2.05 17.18 4.64
C ILE A 23 0.82 17.56 5.46
N ASN A 24 -0.14 16.65 5.58
CA ASN A 24 -1.28 16.90 6.46
C ASN A 24 -0.79 16.78 7.92
N LEU A 25 -0.14 17.85 8.37
CA LEU A 25 0.42 17.95 9.71
C LEU A 25 -0.62 17.68 10.80
N SER A 26 -1.91 17.89 10.52
CA SER A 26 -2.97 17.63 11.50
C SER A 26 -3.10 16.14 11.81
N LYS A 27 -3.05 15.26 10.81
CA LYS A 27 -3.11 13.80 11.03
C LYS A 27 -1.83 13.24 11.67
N LEU A 28 -0.67 13.75 11.25
CA LEU A 28 0.60 13.40 11.90
C LEU A 28 0.60 13.83 13.37
N ASN A 29 0.14 15.04 13.67
CA ASN A 29 0.10 15.55 15.04
C ASN A 29 -0.90 14.76 15.89
N ALA A 30 -2.08 14.42 15.36
CA ALA A 30 -3.04 13.55 16.03
C ALA A 30 -2.45 12.17 16.35
N LEU A 31 -1.68 11.57 15.41
CA LEU A 31 -1.01 10.30 15.66
C LEU A 31 0.06 10.43 16.75
N LYS A 32 0.88 11.48 16.72
CA LYS A 32 1.87 11.77 17.78
C LYS A 32 1.23 11.94 19.15
N GLU A 33 0.11 12.65 19.21
CA GLU A 33 -0.66 12.85 20.44
C GLU A 33 -1.22 11.53 20.97
N ALA A 34 -1.81 10.68 20.11
CA ALA A 34 -2.32 9.37 20.49
C ALA A 34 -1.22 8.45 21.04
N ILE A 35 -0.01 8.51 20.46
CA ILE A 35 1.16 7.79 20.97
C ILE A 35 1.57 8.35 22.34
N GLY A 36 1.63 9.67 22.51
CA GLY A 36 1.97 10.30 23.77
C GLY A 36 0.98 9.98 24.90
N LYS A 37 -0.29 9.75 24.58
CA LYS A 37 -1.35 9.32 25.51
C LYS A 37 -1.40 7.80 25.73
N ASN A 38 -0.53 7.03 25.10
CA ASN A 38 -0.55 5.55 25.11
C ASN A 38 -1.85 4.94 24.55
N GLU A 39 -2.55 5.65 23.70
CA GLU A 39 -3.69 5.16 22.92
C GLU A 39 -3.21 4.35 21.70
N VAL A 40 -2.02 4.67 21.19
CA VAL A 40 -1.30 3.95 20.14
C VAL A 40 0.11 3.62 20.65
N ASP A 41 0.49 2.35 20.60
CA ASP A 41 1.84 1.88 20.95
C ASP A 41 2.61 1.32 19.75
N THR A 42 1.90 1.01 18.67
CA THR A 42 2.43 0.40 17.46
C THR A 42 1.97 1.16 16.22
N VAL A 43 2.88 1.43 15.29
CA VAL A 43 2.57 2.01 13.98
C VAL A 43 3.02 1.06 12.87
N LEU A 44 2.09 0.68 12.01
CA LEU A 44 2.36 -0.08 10.79
C LEU A 44 2.68 0.89 9.66
N MET A 45 3.93 0.91 9.25
CA MET A 45 4.40 1.61 8.06
C MET A 45 4.31 0.63 6.90
N VAL A 46 3.37 0.84 5.97
CA VAL A 46 3.05 -0.17 4.94
C VAL A 46 2.97 0.40 3.53
N PHE A 47 3.19 -0.46 2.56
CA PHE A 47 2.92 -0.22 1.14
C PHE A 47 2.25 -1.46 0.53
N PRO A 48 1.47 -1.32 -0.55
CA PRO A 48 0.95 -2.47 -1.28
C PRO A 48 2.05 -3.10 -2.15
N ASP A 49 2.18 -4.43 -2.09
CA ASP A 49 2.99 -5.16 -3.06
C ASP A 49 2.23 -5.38 -4.38
N MET A 50 2.83 -6.14 -5.31
CA MET A 50 2.24 -6.41 -6.63
C MET A 50 0.97 -7.27 -6.57
N GLN A 51 0.72 -7.96 -5.46
CA GLN A 51 -0.48 -8.75 -5.21
C GLN A 51 -1.52 -8.01 -4.34
N GLY A 52 -1.22 -6.77 -3.94
CA GLY A 52 -2.11 -5.96 -3.09
C GLY A 52 -1.99 -6.25 -1.59
N ARG A 53 -0.99 -7.04 -1.16
CA ARG A 53 -0.75 -7.30 0.26
C ARG A 53 -0.06 -6.09 0.90
N TRP A 54 -0.36 -5.86 2.17
CA TRP A 54 0.37 -4.87 2.97
C TRP A 54 1.72 -5.42 3.40
N MET A 55 2.77 -4.87 2.79
CA MET A 55 4.17 -5.12 3.14
C MET A 55 4.72 -3.93 3.91
N GLY A 56 5.72 -4.14 4.75
CA GLY A 56 6.33 -3.02 5.45
C GLY A 56 6.90 -3.38 6.81
N LYS A 57 6.87 -2.40 7.72
CA LYS A 57 7.47 -2.52 9.05
C LYS A 57 6.48 -2.14 10.15
N ARG A 58 6.58 -2.85 11.25
CA ARG A 58 5.93 -2.52 12.51
C ARG A 58 6.95 -1.79 13.39
N VAL A 59 6.61 -0.59 13.80
CA VAL A 59 7.48 0.23 14.65
C VAL A 59 6.77 0.56 15.96
N THR A 60 7.53 0.67 17.04
CA THR A 60 6.98 1.08 18.34
C THR A 60 6.67 2.58 18.34
N GLY A 61 5.69 3.00 19.14
CA GLY A 61 5.34 4.41 19.30
C GLY A 61 6.55 5.31 19.66
N PRO A 62 7.38 4.96 20.67
CA PRO A 62 8.58 5.73 21.00
C PRO A 62 9.54 5.87 19.82
N PHE A 63 9.86 4.79 19.10
CA PHE A 63 10.74 4.85 17.92
C PHE A 63 10.10 5.66 16.78
N PHE A 64 8.78 5.57 16.61
CA PHE A 64 8.06 6.41 15.66
C PHE A 64 8.26 7.90 15.96
N LEU A 65 8.11 8.32 17.21
CA LEU A 65 8.28 9.72 17.62
C LEU A 65 9.72 10.21 17.47
N ASP A 66 10.68 9.35 17.82
CA ASP A 66 12.10 9.69 17.81
C ASP A 66 12.66 9.83 16.40
N SER A 67 12.32 8.90 15.51
CA SER A 67 12.96 8.76 14.20
C SER A 67 11.97 8.76 13.03
N VAL A 68 11.02 7.82 13.03
CA VAL A 68 10.23 7.48 11.83
C VAL A 68 9.36 8.63 11.34
N ALA A 69 8.82 9.42 12.26
CA ALA A 69 7.99 10.60 11.91
C ALA A 69 8.73 11.66 11.07
N ARG A 70 10.07 11.67 11.11
CA ARG A 70 10.91 12.61 10.36
C ARG A 70 11.57 11.98 9.15
N HIS A 71 12.01 10.74 9.28
CA HIS A 71 12.91 10.10 8.33
C HIS A 71 12.26 8.95 7.54
N GLY A 72 11.00 8.58 7.86
CA GLY A 72 10.39 7.37 7.31
C GLY A 72 11.13 6.10 7.75
N VAL A 73 11.00 5.06 6.98
CA VAL A 73 11.71 3.78 7.17
C VAL A 73 12.19 3.25 5.82
N HIS A 74 13.13 2.29 5.85
CA HIS A 74 13.59 1.63 4.65
C HIS A 74 13.15 0.17 4.64
N ALA A 75 12.98 -0.40 3.46
CA ALA A 75 12.69 -1.81 3.27
C ALA A 75 13.37 -2.32 2.00
N CYS A 76 13.67 -3.61 1.96
CA CYS A 76 14.39 -4.20 0.86
C CYS A 76 13.56 -4.20 -0.43
N SER A 77 14.19 -3.85 -1.55
CA SER A 77 13.53 -3.70 -2.85
C SER A 77 12.97 -5.01 -3.40
N TYR A 78 13.46 -6.18 -2.96
CA TYR A 78 12.92 -7.47 -3.40
C TYR A 78 11.44 -7.66 -3.05
N LEU A 79 10.94 -6.95 -2.04
CA LEU A 79 9.52 -7.03 -1.64
C LEU A 79 8.53 -6.64 -2.74
N LEU A 80 8.98 -5.96 -3.80
CA LEU A 80 8.18 -5.71 -5.00
C LEU A 80 8.29 -6.81 -6.07
N THR A 81 9.13 -7.83 -5.85
CA THR A 81 9.46 -8.86 -6.83
C THR A 81 9.33 -10.28 -6.28
N VAL A 82 8.53 -10.44 -5.24
CA VAL A 82 8.22 -11.76 -4.64
C VAL A 82 6.90 -12.30 -5.15
N ASP A 83 6.74 -13.59 -5.10
CA ASP A 83 5.47 -14.28 -5.33
C ASP A 83 4.58 -14.31 -4.07
N MET A 84 3.51 -15.11 -4.12
CA MET A 84 2.59 -15.26 -2.98
C MET A 84 3.22 -16.01 -1.79
N GLU A 85 4.25 -16.80 -2.02
CA GLU A 85 5.00 -17.56 -1.01
C GLU A 85 6.19 -16.75 -0.45
N MET A 86 6.35 -15.50 -0.89
CA MET A 86 7.47 -14.60 -0.53
C MET A 86 8.82 -15.01 -1.14
N GLU A 87 8.82 -15.83 -2.19
CA GLU A 87 10.03 -16.19 -2.90
C GLU A 87 10.40 -15.13 -3.93
N PRO A 88 11.66 -14.65 -3.97
CA PRO A 88 12.11 -13.68 -4.96
C PRO A 88 12.08 -14.25 -6.37
N LEU A 89 11.37 -13.59 -7.27
CA LEU A 89 11.27 -14.00 -8.66
C LEU A 89 12.40 -13.39 -9.50
N PRO A 90 13.00 -14.15 -10.44
CA PRO A 90 14.03 -13.64 -11.34
C PRO A 90 13.43 -12.79 -12.46
N GLY A 91 14.30 -12.06 -13.19
CA GLY A 91 13.94 -11.35 -14.42
C GLY A 91 13.45 -9.91 -14.24
N PHE A 92 13.36 -9.41 -13.02
CA PHE A 92 13.00 -8.02 -12.78
C PHE A 92 14.20 -7.09 -12.94
N LYS A 93 13.97 -5.93 -13.59
CA LYS A 93 14.98 -4.87 -13.71
C LYS A 93 15.20 -4.09 -12.42
N LEU A 94 14.20 -4.07 -11.54
CA LEU A 94 14.24 -3.33 -10.28
C LEU A 94 15.27 -3.91 -9.32
N THR A 95 15.30 -5.23 -9.21
CA THR A 95 16.16 -5.95 -8.26
C THR A 95 16.42 -7.37 -8.76
N SER A 96 17.62 -7.90 -8.53
CA SER A 96 18.00 -9.27 -8.84
C SER A 96 19.27 -9.63 -8.07
N TRP A 97 19.63 -10.90 -8.02
CA TRP A 97 20.90 -11.37 -7.47
C TRP A 97 22.11 -10.69 -8.15
N ASP A 98 22.07 -10.52 -9.47
CA ASP A 98 23.17 -9.94 -10.24
C ASP A 98 23.39 -8.45 -9.95
N ARG A 99 22.32 -7.74 -9.59
CA ARG A 99 22.35 -6.30 -9.30
C ARG A 99 22.46 -5.97 -7.82
N GLY A 100 22.31 -6.95 -6.97
CA GLY A 100 22.16 -6.80 -5.53
C GLY A 100 20.75 -6.34 -5.14
N TYR A 101 20.37 -6.64 -3.91
CA TYR A 101 19.14 -6.17 -3.29
C TYR A 101 19.47 -4.91 -2.51
N GLN A 102 18.89 -3.79 -2.96
CA GLN A 102 19.01 -2.49 -2.32
C GLN A 102 17.76 -2.23 -1.49
N ASP A 103 17.84 -1.26 -0.60
CA ASP A 103 16.67 -0.76 0.09
C ASP A 103 16.03 0.39 -0.71
N PHE A 104 14.73 0.53 -0.58
CA PHE A 104 14.00 1.73 -0.92
C PHE A 104 13.56 2.44 0.36
N HIS A 105 13.39 3.75 0.25
CA HIS A 105 12.80 4.57 1.29
C HIS A 105 11.28 4.46 1.22
N MET A 106 10.64 4.27 2.37
CA MET A 106 9.19 4.27 2.55
C MET A 106 8.78 5.64 3.06
N ALA A 107 8.41 6.55 2.13
CA ALA A 107 7.98 7.90 2.42
C ALA A 107 6.52 7.92 2.91
N PRO A 108 6.23 8.37 4.14
CA PRO A 108 4.89 8.29 4.70
C PRO A 108 3.90 9.25 4.04
N ASP A 109 2.74 8.74 3.62
CA ASP A 109 1.59 9.56 3.25
C ASP A 109 0.70 9.77 4.50
N TRP A 110 0.90 10.89 5.18
CA TRP A 110 0.18 11.21 6.42
C TRP A 110 -1.33 11.33 6.25
N ASN A 111 -1.83 11.57 5.04
CA ASN A 111 -3.27 11.58 4.76
C ASN A 111 -3.92 10.22 4.98
N THR A 112 -3.12 9.15 4.97
CA THR A 112 -3.57 7.77 5.14
C THR A 112 -3.55 7.31 6.60
N ALA A 113 -2.95 8.09 7.51
CA ALA A 113 -2.83 7.74 8.92
C ALA A 113 -4.20 7.47 9.54
N ARG A 114 -4.35 6.30 10.16
CA ARG A 114 -5.60 5.86 10.79
C ARG A 114 -5.35 4.78 11.85
N ASN A 115 -6.21 4.72 12.86
CA ASN A 115 -6.23 3.61 13.80
C ASN A 115 -6.86 2.37 13.14
N LEU A 116 -6.40 1.19 13.52
CA LEU A 116 -6.92 -0.09 13.04
C LEU A 116 -7.93 -0.64 14.05
N ALA A 117 -9.15 -0.90 13.56
CA ALA A 117 -10.21 -1.43 14.43
C ALA A 117 -9.99 -2.89 14.88
N TRP A 118 -9.16 -3.64 14.15
CA TRP A 118 -8.89 -5.06 14.38
C TRP A 118 -7.56 -5.35 15.09
N LEU A 119 -6.77 -4.32 15.38
CA LEU A 119 -5.53 -4.41 16.14
C LEU A 119 -5.53 -3.36 17.24
N GLU A 120 -5.49 -3.83 18.48
CA GLU A 120 -5.47 -2.94 19.64
C GLU A 120 -4.25 -2.02 19.59
N LYS A 121 -4.44 -0.77 19.99
CA LYS A 121 -3.40 0.28 20.09
C LYS A 121 -2.50 0.40 18.85
N THR A 122 -3.03 0.08 17.69
CA THR A 122 -2.25 0.07 16.45
C THR A 122 -2.79 1.09 15.46
N ALA A 123 -1.91 1.91 14.93
CA ALA A 123 -2.17 2.77 13.78
C ALA A 123 -1.47 2.25 12.52
N LEU A 124 -1.98 2.69 11.35
CA LEU A 124 -1.41 2.37 10.05
C LEU A 124 -1.16 3.64 9.26
N VAL A 125 -0.02 3.70 8.58
CA VAL A 125 0.33 4.73 7.61
C VAL A 125 0.77 4.06 6.31
N ILE A 126 0.17 4.44 5.19
CA ILE A 126 0.59 3.97 3.88
C ILE A 126 1.76 4.84 3.43
N CYS A 127 2.77 4.18 2.84
CA CYS A 127 3.98 4.83 2.35
C CYS A 127 4.04 4.76 0.83
N ASP A 128 4.58 5.80 0.22
CA ASP A 128 5.10 5.75 -1.14
C ASP A 128 6.54 5.24 -1.11
N LEU A 129 7.01 4.70 -2.23
CA LEU A 129 8.34 4.12 -2.32
C LEU A 129 9.25 5.01 -3.17
N GLU A 130 10.43 5.30 -2.64
CA GLU A 130 11.42 6.17 -3.25
C GLU A 130 12.79 5.49 -3.33
N ASP A 131 13.57 5.83 -4.33
CA ASP A 131 14.96 5.41 -4.42
C ASP A 131 15.88 6.25 -3.49
N ASP A 132 17.18 5.97 -3.51
CA ASP A 132 18.22 6.66 -2.73
C ASP A 132 18.35 8.16 -3.05
N ARG A 133 17.73 8.63 -4.14
CA ARG A 133 17.70 10.04 -4.57
C ARG A 133 16.35 10.71 -4.31
N GLY A 134 15.44 10.04 -3.60
CA GLY A 134 14.09 10.53 -3.34
C GLY A 134 13.17 10.51 -4.59
N ARG A 135 13.50 9.73 -5.61
CA ARG A 135 12.66 9.60 -6.80
C ARG A 135 11.68 8.44 -6.61
N PRO A 136 10.41 8.62 -6.98
CA PRO A 136 9.41 7.56 -6.88
C PRO A 136 9.82 6.28 -7.63
N ILE A 137 9.61 5.13 -7.01
CA ILE A 137 9.77 3.82 -7.65
C ILE A 137 8.61 3.59 -8.61
N GLU A 138 8.85 3.78 -9.92
CA GLU A 138 7.81 3.71 -10.95
C GLU A 138 7.04 2.38 -10.98
N ALA A 139 7.68 1.29 -10.58
CA ALA A 139 7.07 -0.04 -10.51
C ALA A 139 6.16 -0.23 -9.29
N ALA A 140 6.18 0.66 -8.31
CA ALA A 140 5.34 0.54 -7.12
C ALA A 140 3.85 0.71 -7.50
N PRO A 141 2.93 -0.16 -7.01
CA PRO A 141 1.52 -0.13 -7.40
C PRO A 141 0.85 1.23 -7.21
N ARG A 142 1.12 1.94 -6.11
CA ARG A 142 0.59 3.29 -5.90
C ARG A 142 1.08 4.28 -6.95
N GLN A 143 2.34 4.21 -7.37
CA GLN A 143 2.90 5.09 -8.40
C GLN A 143 2.29 4.80 -9.77
N ILE A 144 2.04 3.52 -10.09
CA ILE A 144 1.34 3.13 -11.30
C ILE A 144 -0.07 3.75 -11.33
N LEU A 145 -0.81 3.64 -10.23
CA LEU A 145 -2.14 4.22 -10.11
C LEU A 145 -2.13 5.75 -10.25
N LEU A 146 -1.24 6.42 -9.52
CA LEU A 146 -1.10 7.88 -9.58
C LEU A 146 -0.82 8.37 -11.00
N LYS A 147 0.09 7.71 -11.70
CA LYS A 147 0.41 8.02 -13.12
C LYS A 147 -0.81 7.89 -14.04
N GLN A 148 -1.70 6.91 -13.80
CA GLN A 148 -2.93 6.78 -14.59
C GLN A 148 -3.96 7.86 -14.23
N ILE A 149 -4.09 8.21 -12.96
CA ILE A 149 -4.95 9.32 -12.51
C ILE A 149 -4.50 10.65 -13.17
N GLU A 150 -3.21 10.92 -13.18
CA GLU A 150 -2.64 12.12 -13.83
C GLU A 150 -2.90 12.14 -15.34
N ARG A 151 -2.73 11.00 -16.01
CA ARG A 151 -3.05 10.87 -17.44
C ARG A 151 -4.52 11.13 -17.75
N ALA A 152 -5.42 10.66 -16.90
CA ALA A 152 -6.85 10.91 -17.03
C ALA A 152 -7.16 12.40 -16.83
N ARG A 153 -6.60 13.01 -15.79
CA ARG A 153 -6.75 14.44 -15.49
C ARG A 153 -6.23 15.34 -16.62
N ALA A 154 -5.10 14.99 -17.20
CA ALA A 154 -4.54 15.72 -18.36
C ALA A 154 -5.47 15.69 -19.59
N LYS A 155 -6.41 14.74 -19.65
CA LYS A 155 -7.47 14.65 -20.66
C LYS A 155 -8.82 15.25 -20.20
N GLY A 156 -8.84 15.95 -19.07
CA GLY A 156 -10.07 16.54 -18.51
C GLY A 156 -11.00 15.51 -17.85
N CYS A 157 -10.54 14.28 -17.60
CA CYS A 157 -11.33 13.22 -16.94
C CYS A 157 -11.03 13.16 -15.46
N LEU A 158 -12.06 13.04 -14.63
CA LEU A 158 -11.95 12.73 -13.21
C LEU A 158 -12.28 11.25 -13.01
N PRO A 159 -11.30 10.39 -12.68
CA PRO A 159 -11.56 8.98 -12.39
C PRO A 159 -12.43 8.83 -11.13
N MET A 160 -13.47 8.04 -11.22
CA MET A 160 -14.29 7.59 -10.08
C MET A 160 -14.29 6.07 -10.07
N ILE A 161 -13.83 5.48 -8.98
CA ILE A 161 -13.61 4.03 -8.86
C ILE A 161 -14.31 3.55 -7.60
N GLY A 162 -15.13 2.50 -7.73
CA GLY A 162 -15.65 1.71 -6.62
C GLY A 162 -14.87 0.39 -6.51
N SER A 163 -14.73 -0.13 -5.30
CA SER A 163 -14.21 -1.48 -5.07
C SER A 163 -15.36 -2.43 -4.76
N GLU A 164 -15.32 -3.62 -5.39
CA GLU A 164 -16.20 -4.73 -5.06
C GLU A 164 -15.33 -5.83 -4.43
N LEU A 165 -15.81 -6.37 -3.30
CA LEU A 165 -15.12 -7.43 -2.58
C LEU A 165 -15.92 -8.71 -2.72
N GLU A 166 -15.36 -9.69 -3.43
CA GLU A 166 -15.95 -11.02 -3.57
C GLU A 166 -15.09 -12.04 -2.83
N PHE A 167 -15.73 -12.93 -2.06
CA PHE A 167 -15.01 -13.94 -1.31
C PHE A 167 -15.88 -15.17 -1.06
N TYR A 168 -15.21 -16.30 -0.82
CA TYR A 168 -15.85 -17.53 -0.36
C TYR A 168 -15.64 -17.69 1.15
N LEU A 169 -16.71 -17.96 1.88
CA LEU A 169 -16.62 -18.31 3.28
C LEU A 169 -16.49 -19.83 3.42
N LEU A 170 -15.32 -20.27 3.86
CA LEU A 170 -15.02 -21.68 4.04
C LEU A 170 -15.38 -22.15 5.45
N ARG A 171 -15.81 -23.42 5.61
CA ARG A 171 -16.06 -24.05 6.91
C ARG A 171 -14.80 -24.54 7.60
N GLU A 172 -13.66 -24.44 6.96
CA GLU A 172 -12.37 -24.92 7.43
C GLU A 172 -11.28 -23.86 7.26
N THR A 173 -10.19 -23.99 8.01
CA THR A 173 -9.03 -23.09 7.88
C THR A 173 -8.25 -23.37 6.59
N TYR A 174 -7.52 -22.35 6.11
CA TYR A 174 -6.63 -22.51 4.95
C TYR A 174 -5.58 -23.63 5.16
N ASP A 175 -5.04 -23.78 6.37
CA ASP A 175 -4.09 -24.84 6.70
C ASP A 175 -4.70 -26.24 6.54
N THR A 176 -5.95 -26.42 6.95
CA THR A 176 -6.67 -27.68 6.78
C THR A 176 -6.95 -27.96 5.32
N ALA A 177 -7.40 -26.95 4.57
CA ALA A 177 -7.64 -27.07 3.14
C ALA A 177 -6.35 -27.41 2.36
N ARG A 178 -5.23 -26.73 2.66
CA ARG A 178 -3.93 -27.00 2.07
C ARG A 178 -3.45 -28.43 2.32
N LYS A 179 -3.55 -28.92 3.55
CA LYS A 179 -3.18 -30.32 3.89
C LYS A 179 -3.99 -31.33 3.10
N LYS A 180 -5.29 -31.10 2.87
CA LYS A 180 -6.13 -31.98 2.07
C LYS A 180 -5.70 -32.01 0.59
N ILE A 181 -5.35 -30.88 0.01
CA ILE A 181 -4.86 -30.78 -1.38
C ILE A 181 -3.54 -31.53 -1.55
N THR A 182 -2.60 -31.41 -0.60
CA THR A 182 -1.31 -32.12 -0.65
C THR A 182 -1.42 -33.62 -0.42
N THR A 183 -2.45 -34.10 0.30
CA THR A 183 -2.69 -35.53 0.52
C THR A 183 -3.48 -36.19 -0.61
N THR A 184 -4.14 -35.41 -1.47
CA THR A 184 -4.88 -35.88 -2.66
C THR A 184 -4.10 -35.69 -3.95
N SER A 185 -2.78 -35.74 -3.95
CA SER A 185 -2.00 -35.74 -5.17
C SER A 185 -2.20 -37.07 -5.91
N PRO A 186 -3.00 -37.12 -7.00
CA PRO A 186 -3.07 -38.29 -7.86
C PRO A 186 -2.14 -37.99 -9.02
N CYS A 187 -0.96 -38.49 -8.99
CA CYS A 187 -0.23 -38.70 -10.21
C CYS A 187 0.39 -40.09 -10.20
N SER A 188 -0.45 -41.10 -10.32
CA SER A 188 -0.06 -42.31 -11.00
C SER A 188 -0.37 -42.06 -12.50
N ALA A 189 0.64 -41.70 -13.26
CA ALA A 189 0.57 -41.77 -14.71
C ALA A 189 0.22 -43.19 -15.10
N PRO A 190 -0.68 -43.41 -16.06
CA PRO A 190 -0.88 -44.75 -16.62
C PRO A 190 0.38 -45.16 -17.37
N THR A 191 0.87 -46.33 -17.05
CA THR A 191 1.85 -47.10 -17.83
C THR A 191 1.36 -47.42 -19.24
#